data_f9ba7f09a8453c927bf55187f3fd0b95
#
_entry.id   f9ba7f09a8453c927bf55187f3fd0b95
#
_cell.length_a   1.000
_cell.length_b   1.000
_cell.length_c   1.000
_cell.angle_alpha   90.00
_cell.angle_beta   90.00
_cell.angle_gamma   90.00
#
_symmetry.space_group_name_H-M   'P 1'
#
loop_
_entity.id
_entity.type
_entity.pdbx_description
1 polymer ?
#
loop_
_entity_poly.entity_id
_entity_poly.type
_entity_poly.pdbx_seq_one_letter_code
_entity_poly.pdbx_strand_id
1 'polypeptide(L)'
;MTAESNVRSDPRGKPPRSGLDAFFHISERGSTVDREIRGGFATFFTMAYIVVLNPLILGGAQDVTGQRLPIGALTTSTALVAAVMTLLMGVYGRYPFAIAAGLGLNAVVAFQLAAVMTWPAAMGIVVLEGLVITALVVTGLRQWVMDVIPLALKQSISVGIGLFIAFIGFVDAGIVRRIPDAAGTTVPVQLGVGNRLIGWPTVVFVFGLLLTIALIVRRVRAAILLGIVVTAIFA
;
A
#
# COMPACT_ATOMS: atom_id res chain seq x y z
N MET A 1 15.46 49.66 -23.57
CA MET A 1 15.43 48.26 -23.99
C MET A 1 14.83 47.45 -22.84
N THR A 2 13.52 47.35 -22.85
CA THR A 2 12.72 46.66 -21.81
C THR A 2 12.54 45.21 -22.23
N ALA A 3 13.03 44.31 -21.39
CA ALA A 3 12.87 42.86 -21.61
C ALA A 3 11.40 42.48 -21.33
N GLU A 4 10.63 42.31 -22.40
CA GLU A 4 9.31 41.68 -22.32
C GLU A 4 9.48 40.21 -21.93
N SER A 5 9.01 39.88 -20.71
CA SER A 5 8.86 38.52 -20.24
C SER A 5 7.83 37.80 -21.11
N ASN A 6 8.31 36.90 -21.93
CA ASN A 6 7.52 36.05 -22.80
C ASN A 6 6.73 35.02 -21.97
N VAL A 7 5.63 35.47 -21.36
CA VAL A 7 4.66 34.58 -20.66
C VAL A 7 3.89 33.85 -21.78
N ARG A 8 4.26 32.61 -22.02
CA ARG A 8 3.48 31.70 -22.87
C ARG A 8 2.10 31.54 -22.28
N SER A 9 1.12 32.20 -22.86
CA SER A 9 -0.30 32.00 -22.56
C SER A 9 -0.69 30.55 -22.91
N ASP A 10 -1.32 29.84 -21.92
CA ASP A 10 -1.98 28.55 -22.18
C ASP A 10 -2.95 28.72 -23.39
N PRO A 11 -2.97 27.81 -24.36
CA PRO A 11 -3.88 27.87 -25.51
C PRO A 11 -5.36 27.96 -25.16
N ARG A 12 -5.72 27.76 -23.89
CA ARG A 12 -7.09 27.84 -23.36
C ARG A 12 -7.43 29.16 -22.67
N GLY A 13 -6.57 30.18 -22.79
CA GLY A 13 -6.90 31.56 -22.33
C GLY A 13 -7.09 31.72 -20.82
N LYS A 14 -6.58 30.82 -19.98
CA LYS A 14 -6.64 30.99 -18.53
C LYS A 14 -5.50 31.86 -18.02
N PRO A 15 -5.78 32.80 -17.08
CA PRO A 15 -4.75 33.67 -16.54
C PRO A 15 -3.65 32.86 -15.82
N PRO A 16 -2.39 33.37 -15.79
CA PRO A 16 -1.31 32.72 -15.07
C PRO A 16 -1.70 32.59 -13.59
N ARG A 17 -1.75 31.37 -13.10
CA ARG A 17 -2.14 31.05 -11.72
C ARG A 17 -0.93 31.19 -10.81
N SER A 18 -1.07 31.98 -9.75
CA SER A 18 -0.06 32.15 -8.71
C SER A 18 -0.31 31.22 -7.50
N GLY A 19 0.73 30.94 -6.75
CA GLY A 19 0.61 30.20 -5.50
C GLY A 19 0.70 28.68 -5.64
N LEU A 20 -0.17 27.94 -4.98
CA LEU A 20 -0.14 26.47 -4.92
C LEU A 20 -0.22 25.80 -6.30
N ASP A 21 -1.04 26.36 -7.21
CA ASP A 21 -1.18 25.85 -8.57
C ASP A 21 0.12 25.93 -9.37
N ALA A 22 0.85 27.03 -9.21
CA ALA A 22 2.16 27.23 -9.87
C ALA A 22 3.23 26.30 -9.28
N PHE A 23 3.26 26.12 -7.96
CA PHE A 23 4.24 25.25 -7.29
C PHE A 23 4.04 23.78 -7.65
N PHE A 24 2.78 23.31 -7.64
CA PHE A 24 2.45 21.89 -7.87
C PHE A 24 2.16 21.56 -9.34
N HIS A 25 2.20 22.53 -10.26
CA HIS A 25 1.90 22.35 -11.69
C HIS A 25 0.53 21.67 -11.95
N ILE A 26 -0.48 21.98 -11.12
CA ILE A 26 -1.77 21.29 -11.11
C ILE A 26 -2.51 21.50 -12.42
N SER A 27 -2.62 22.74 -12.87
CA SER A 27 -3.33 23.10 -14.09
C SER A 27 -2.62 22.60 -15.35
N GLU A 28 -1.28 22.57 -15.37
CA GLU A 28 -0.48 22.03 -16.48
C GLU A 28 -0.75 20.54 -16.68
N ARG A 29 -1.02 19.82 -15.61
CA ARG A 29 -1.39 18.39 -15.63
C ARG A 29 -2.87 18.14 -15.93
N GLY A 30 -3.66 19.17 -16.18
CA GLY A 30 -5.09 19.07 -16.45
C GLY A 30 -5.93 18.72 -15.21
N SER A 31 -5.39 18.98 -14.01
CA SER A 31 -6.06 18.74 -12.73
C SER A 31 -6.61 20.03 -12.11
N THR A 32 -7.24 19.93 -10.96
CA THR A 32 -7.72 21.06 -10.14
C THR A 32 -7.35 20.82 -8.69
N VAL A 33 -7.19 21.89 -7.89
CA VAL A 33 -6.86 21.79 -6.46
C VAL A 33 -7.83 20.88 -5.71
N ASP A 34 -9.12 21.01 -5.98
CA ASP A 34 -10.16 20.16 -5.37
C ASP A 34 -9.98 18.68 -5.74
N ARG A 35 -9.60 18.38 -6.99
CA ARG A 35 -9.33 17.01 -7.45
C ARG A 35 -8.09 16.42 -6.79
N GLU A 36 -7.03 17.23 -6.63
CA GLU A 36 -5.80 16.81 -5.95
C GLU A 36 -6.05 16.53 -4.46
N ILE A 37 -6.80 17.41 -3.77
CA ILE A 37 -7.18 17.21 -2.36
C ILE A 37 -8.01 15.93 -2.20
N ARG A 38 -9.03 15.72 -3.03
CA ARG A 38 -9.82 14.48 -2.98
C ARG A 38 -8.98 13.25 -3.29
N GLY A 39 -8.05 13.34 -4.23
CA GLY A 39 -7.10 12.27 -4.55
C GLY A 39 -6.20 11.94 -3.36
N GLY A 40 -5.65 12.97 -2.70
CA GLY A 40 -4.83 12.80 -1.50
C GLY A 40 -5.59 12.13 -0.35
N PHE A 41 -6.80 12.57 -0.05
CA PHE A 41 -7.66 11.92 0.95
C PHE A 41 -8.00 10.48 0.56
N ALA A 42 -8.35 10.22 -0.69
CA ALA A 42 -8.67 8.88 -1.14
C ALA A 42 -7.46 7.93 -0.96
N THR A 43 -6.26 8.34 -1.37
CA THR A 43 -5.05 7.54 -1.19
C THR A 43 -4.68 7.36 0.28
N PHE A 44 -4.85 8.40 1.11
CA PHE A 44 -4.61 8.33 2.55
C PHE A 44 -5.52 7.28 3.21
N PHE A 45 -6.83 7.36 3.01
CA PHE A 45 -7.77 6.42 3.64
C PHE A 45 -7.61 4.99 3.15
N THR A 46 -7.29 4.79 1.87
CA THR A 46 -7.03 3.44 1.33
C THR A 46 -5.72 2.84 1.85
N MET A 47 -4.85 3.62 2.47
CA MET A 47 -3.55 3.19 2.95
C MET A 47 -3.39 3.30 4.47
N ALA A 48 -4.22 4.08 5.16
CA ALA A 48 -4.09 4.34 6.59
C ALA A 48 -4.10 3.07 7.46
N TYR A 49 -4.78 2.00 7.01
CA TYR A 49 -4.82 0.72 7.71
C TYR A 49 -3.43 0.09 7.92
N ILE A 50 -2.43 0.46 7.11
CA ILE A 50 -1.07 -0.10 7.20
C ILE A 50 -0.39 0.24 8.53
N VAL A 51 -0.76 1.37 9.15
CA VAL A 51 -0.24 1.79 10.45
C VAL A 51 -0.62 0.79 11.55
N VAL A 52 -1.70 0.05 11.36
CA VAL A 52 -2.14 -1.03 12.27
C VAL A 52 -1.65 -2.39 11.75
N LEU A 53 -1.83 -2.67 10.48
CA LEU A 53 -1.58 -4.01 9.94
C LEU A 53 -0.09 -4.35 9.86
N ASN A 54 0.77 -3.39 9.52
CA ASN A 54 2.21 -3.63 9.47
C ASN A 54 2.80 -4.03 10.85
N PRO A 55 2.49 -3.32 11.95
CA PRO A 55 2.89 -3.75 13.28
C PRO A 55 2.34 -5.12 13.71
N LEU A 56 1.12 -5.46 13.30
CA LEU A 56 0.54 -6.77 13.62
C LEU A 56 1.28 -7.90 12.89
N ILE A 57 1.65 -7.71 11.62
CA ILE A 57 2.39 -8.71 10.84
C ILE A 57 3.81 -8.90 11.42
N LEU A 58 4.56 -7.81 11.59
CA LEU A 58 5.95 -7.89 12.05
C LEU A 58 6.06 -8.27 13.54
N GLY A 59 5.20 -7.71 14.39
CA GLY A 59 5.18 -7.99 15.82
C GLY A 59 4.58 -9.36 16.18
N GLY A 60 3.78 -9.95 15.27
CA GLY A 60 3.25 -11.30 15.41
C GLY A 60 4.29 -12.40 15.21
N ALA A 61 5.37 -12.13 14.45
CA ALA A 61 6.41 -13.09 14.17
C ALA A 61 7.51 -13.10 15.26
N GLN A 62 8.15 -14.26 15.41
CA GLN A 62 9.34 -14.45 16.25
C GLN A 62 10.55 -14.64 15.37
N ASP A 63 11.70 -14.13 15.81
CA ASP A 63 12.96 -14.42 15.14
C ASP A 63 13.55 -15.78 15.59
N VAL A 64 14.69 -16.14 15.03
CA VAL A 64 15.41 -17.39 15.34
C VAL A 64 15.73 -17.52 16.83
N THR A 65 15.80 -16.42 17.59
CA THR A 65 16.05 -16.39 19.03
C THR A 65 14.77 -16.38 19.87
N GLY A 66 13.59 -16.39 19.23
CA GLY A 66 12.29 -16.31 19.90
C GLY A 66 11.87 -14.89 20.30
N GLN A 67 12.63 -13.86 19.91
CA GLN A 67 12.29 -12.48 20.21
C GLN A 67 11.21 -11.94 19.27
N ARG A 68 10.40 -11.02 19.79
CA ARG A 68 9.37 -10.28 19.04
C ARG A 68 9.68 -8.79 19.03
N LEU A 69 9.33 -8.13 17.96
CA LEU A 69 9.40 -6.68 17.89
C LEU A 69 8.25 -6.04 18.67
N PRO A 70 8.51 -4.97 19.45
CA PRO A 70 7.47 -4.25 20.20
C PRO A 70 6.47 -3.57 19.25
N ILE A 71 5.19 -3.89 19.38
CA ILE A 71 4.12 -3.36 18.51
C ILE A 71 4.08 -1.82 18.54
N GLY A 72 4.24 -1.20 19.71
CA GLY A 72 4.24 0.25 19.86
C GLY A 72 5.36 0.92 19.05
N ALA A 73 6.59 0.38 19.11
CA ALA A 73 7.71 0.89 18.32
C ALA A 73 7.48 0.71 16.82
N LEU A 74 6.94 -0.43 16.41
CA LEU A 74 6.57 -0.70 15.01
C LEU A 74 5.50 0.25 14.49
N THR A 75 4.47 0.54 15.30
CA THR A 75 3.41 1.48 14.94
C THR A 75 3.97 2.89 14.76
N THR A 76 4.78 3.34 15.71
CA THR A 76 5.40 4.68 15.65
C THR A 76 6.34 4.81 14.44
N SER A 77 7.21 3.84 14.22
CA SER A 77 8.13 3.86 13.07
C SER A 77 7.39 3.80 11.74
N THR A 78 6.37 2.94 11.63
CA THR A 78 5.54 2.84 10.41
C THR A 78 4.83 4.16 10.11
N ALA A 79 4.21 4.77 11.10
CA ALA A 79 3.51 6.05 10.94
C ALA A 79 4.48 7.18 10.58
N LEU A 80 5.64 7.25 11.26
CA LEU A 80 6.64 8.27 11.01
C LEU A 80 7.23 8.16 9.59
N VAL A 81 7.63 6.97 9.18
CA VAL A 81 8.18 6.73 7.82
C VAL A 81 7.12 7.04 6.77
N ALA A 82 5.88 6.58 6.95
CA ALA A 82 4.79 6.87 6.03
C ALA A 82 4.53 8.39 5.92
N ALA A 83 4.54 9.11 7.03
CA ALA A 83 4.37 10.57 7.05
C ALA A 83 5.49 11.29 6.29
N VAL A 84 6.75 10.96 6.60
CA VAL A 84 7.91 11.58 5.93
C VAL A 84 7.90 11.29 4.43
N MET A 85 7.69 10.04 4.02
CA MET A 85 7.67 9.66 2.61
C MET A 85 6.49 10.26 1.85
N THR A 86 5.33 10.38 2.48
CA THR A 86 4.16 11.05 1.90
C THR A 86 4.40 12.55 1.73
N LEU A 87 5.04 13.21 2.72
CA LEU A 87 5.43 14.61 2.59
C LEU A 87 6.46 14.83 1.48
N LEU A 88 7.46 13.95 1.38
CA LEU A 88 8.44 14.01 0.29
C LEU A 88 7.78 13.80 -1.08
N MET A 89 6.82 12.87 -1.20
CA MET A 89 6.06 12.69 -2.42
C MET A 89 5.22 13.92 -2.76
N GLY A 90 4.57 14.54 -1.77
CA GLY A 90 3.77 15.75 -1.97
C GLY A 90 4.62 16.94 -2.36
N VAL A 91 5.71 17.23 -1.62
CA VAL A 91 6.51 18.43 -1.81
C VAL A 91 7.51 18.29 -2.97
N TYR A 92 8.27 17.20 -2.98
CA TYR A 92 9.31 16.97 -4.00
C TYR A 92 8.76 16.31 -5.25
N GLY A 93 7.97 15.24 -5.10
CA GLY A 93 7.32 14.55 -6.21
C GLY A 93 6.17 15.33 -6.83
N ARG A 94 5.57 16.26 -6.08
CA ARG A 94 4.42 17.09 -6.48
C ARG A 94 3.19 16.28 -6.90
N TYR A 95 2.98 15.12 -6.29
CA TYR A 95 1.81 14.26 -6.50
C TYR A 95 1.09 14.01 -5.18
N PRO A 96 -0.26 14.00 -5.18
CA PRO A 96 -1.07 13.78 -3.97
C PRO A 96 -1.22 12.29 -3.66
N PHE A 97 -0.11 11.56 -3.61
CA PHE A 97 -0.10 10.14 -3.28
C PHE A 97 0.47 9.91 -1.89
N ALA A 98 -0.29 9.21 -1.06
CA ALA A 98 0.21 8.70 0.20
C ALA A 98 1.11 7.47 -0.06
N ILE A 99 2.24 7.38 0.67
CA ILE A 99 3.23 6.31 0.51
C ILE A 99 3.45 5.64 1.87
N ALA A 100 3.49 4.32 1.86
CA ALA A 100 3.83 3.52 3.03
C ALA A 100 4.52 2.20 2.64
N ALA A 101 4.88 1.40 3.65
CA ALA A 101 5.51 0.10 3.46
C ALA A 101 4.61 -0.88 2.69
N GLY A 102 5.20 -1.73 1.86
CA GLY A 102 4.47 -2.76 1.11
C GLY A 102 4.20 -4.00 1.97
N LEU A 103 2.94 -4.35 2.18
CA LEU A 103 2.56 -5.49 3.03
C LEU A 103 3.12 -6.83 2.55
N GLY A 104 3.27 -7.02 1.23
CA GLY A 104 3.81 -8.25 0.68
C GLY A 104 5.23 -8.53 1.14
N LEU A 105 6.10 -7.52 1.06
CA LEU A 105 7.50 -7.64 1.51
C LEU A 105 7.60 -7.74 3.03
N ASN A 106 6.73 -7.09 3.79
CA ASN A 106 6.69 -7.21 5.24
C ASN A 106 6.39 -8.64 5.69
N ALA A 107 5.52 -9.35 4.99
CA ALA A 107 5.25 -10.77 5.25
C ALA A 107 6.47 -11.65 4.95
N VAL A 108 7.25 -11.35 3.89
CA VAL A 108 8.52 -12.04 3.61
C VAL A 108 9.51 -11.81 4.75
N VAL A 109 9.65 -10.58 5.22
CA VAL A 109 10.56 -10.25 6.35
C VAL A 109 10.12 -10.98 7.62
N ALA A 110 8.81 -10.96 7.95
CA ALA A 110 8.26 -11.55 9.16
C ALA A 110 8.34 -13.09 9.19
N PHE A 111 7.99 -13.75 8.07
CA PHE A 111 7.79 -15.20 8.06
C PHE A 111 8.89 -15.99 7.35
N GLN A 112 9.74 -15.34 6.57
CA GLN A 112 10.86 -16.00 5.91
C GLN A 112 12.21 -15.57 6.48
N LEU A 113 12.48 -14.26 6.58
CA LEU A 113 13.77 -13.78 7.08
C LEU A 113 13.89 -13.96 8.60
N ALA A 114 12.91 -13.53 9.38
CA ALA A 114 12.94 -13.67 10.84
C ALA A 114 12.97 -15.13 11.30
N ALA A 115 12.41 -16.07 10.52
CA ALA A 115 12.47 -17.50 10.83
C ALA A 115 13.89 -18.09 10.79
N VAL A 116 14.83 -17.48 10.06
CA VAL A 116 16.18 -17.99 9.84
C VAL A 116 17.29 -17.06 10.36
N MET A 117 16.94 -15.84 10.78
CA MET A 117 17.90 -14.86 11.32
C MET A 117 17.29 -13.99 12.41
N THR A 118 18.12 -13.23 13.11
CA THR A 118 17.67 -12.29 14.15
C THR A 118 17.03 -11.05 13.54
N TRP A 119 16.14 -10.37 14.28
CA TRP A 119 15.49 -9.14 13.84
C TRP A 119 16.47 -8.04 13.36
N PRO A 120 17.59 -7.77 14.07
CA PRO A 120 18.57 -6.79 13.56
C PRO A 120 19.16 -7.18 12.21
N ALA A 121 19.43 -8.47 11.97
CA ALA A 121 19.94 -8.94 10.69
C ALA A 121 18.89 -8.82 9.57
N ALA A 122 17.63 -9.21 9.85
CA ALA A 122 16.53 -9.08 8.90
C ALA A 122 16.28 -7.61 8.51
N MET A 123 16.27 -6.69 9.49
CA MET A 123 16.16 -5.25 9.22
C MET A 123 17.38 -4.69 8.49
N GLY A 124 18.57 -5.23 8.76
CA GLY A 124 19.81 -4.90 8.00
C GLY A 124 19.69 -5.22 6.52
N ILE A 125 19.07 -6.35 6.17
CA ILE A 125 18.79 -6.72 4.76
C ILE A 125 17.84 -5.72 4.11
N VAL A 126 16.80 -5.27 4.82
CA VAL A 126 15.84 -4.26 4.30
C VAL A 126 16.56 -2.93 4.03
N VAL A 127 17.48 -2.51 4.92
CA VAL A 127 18.30 -1.30 4.69
C VAL A 127 19.20 -1.47 3.47
N LEU A 128 19.85 -2.63 3.34
CA LEU A 128 20.74 -2.94 2.23
C LEU A 128 19.97 -2.96 0.89
N GLU A 129 18.77 -3.56 0.87
CA GLU A 129 17.88 -3.53 -0.28
C GLU A 129 17.54 -2.08 -0.68
N GLY A 130 17.18 -1.24 0.29
CA GLY A 130 16.89 0.18 0.05
C GLY A 130 18.09 0.93 -0.55
N LEU A 131 19.29 0.66 -0.07
CA LEU A 131 20.54 1.25 -0.62
C LEU A 131 20.80 0.77 -2.05
N VAL A 132 20.63 -0.51 -2.33
CA VAL A 132 20.79 -1.09 -3.68
C VAL A 132 19.77 -0.45 -4.65
N ILE A 133 18.51 -0.38 -4.27
CA ILE A 133 17.46 0.24 -5.10
C ILE A 133 17.79 1.72 -5.34
N THR A 134 18.23 2.45 -4.31
CA THR A 134 18.63 3.85 -4.45
C THR A 134 19.79 4.00 -5.43
N ALA A 135 20.81 3.17 -5.33
CA ALA A 135 21.94 3.16 -6.27
C ALA A 135 21.48 2.87 -7.71
N LEU A 136 20.59 1.90 -7.91
CA LEU A 136 20.01 1.59 -9.22
C LEU A 136 19.21 2.75 -9.80
N VAL A 137 18.50 3.51 -8.95
CA VAL A 137 17.75 4.70 -9.39
C VAL A 137 18.68 5.83 -9.80
N VAL A 138 19.69 6.14 -8.97
CA VAL A 138 20.65 7.23 -9.22
C VAL A 138 21.50 6.96 -10.46
N THR A 139 21.90 5.72 -10.70
CA THR A 139 22.67 5.31 -11.90
C THR A 139 21.83 5.19 -13.15
N GLY A 140 20.49 5.31 -13.08
CA GLY A 140 19.59 5.10 -14.20
C GLY A 140 19.41 3.63 -14.61
N LEU A 141 20.12 2.71 -13.99
CA LEU A 141 20.08 1.28 -14.31
C LEU A 141 18.70 0.68 -14.06
N ARG A 142 17.96 1.23 -13.08
CA ARG A 142 16.56 0.85 -12.85
C ARG A 142 15.70 1.00 -14.11
N GLN A 143 15.88 2.08 -14.86
CA GLN A 143 15.11 2.30 -16.10
C GLN A 143 15.44 1.20 -17.12
N TRP A 144 16.71 0.92 -17.32
CA TRP A 144 17.16 -0.15 -18.22
C TRP A 144 16.60 -1.52 -17.82
N VAL A 145 16.65 -1.89 -16.55
CA VAL A 145 16.06 -3.14 -16.04
C VAL A 145 14.56 -3.18 -16.32
N MET A 146 13.85 -2.07 -16.07
CA MET A 146 12.41 -1.99 -16.33
C MET A 146 12.08 -2.11 -17.80
N ASP A 147 12.92 -1.61 -18.70
CA ASP A 147 12.70 -1.66 -20.15
C ASP A 147 12.96 -3.07 -20.71
N VAL A 148 13.91 -3.82 -20.12
CA VAL A 148 14.19 -5.21 -20.50
C VAL A 148 13.07 -6.19 -20.08
N ILE A 149 12.33 -5.89 -19.02
CA ILE A 149 11.25 -6.76 -18.55
C ILE A 149 10.07 -6.71 -19.52
N PRO A 150 9.63 -7.86 -20.09
CA PRO A 150 8.47 -7.93 -20.98
C PRO A 150 7.19 -7.40 -20.32
N LEU A 151 6.33 -6.76 -21.12
CA LEU A 151 5.07 -6.19 -20.61
C LEU A 151 4.18 -7.24 -19.93
N ALA A 152 4.13 -8.46 -20.46
CA ALA A 152 3.38 -9.55 -19.88
C ALA A 152 3.84 -9.85 -18.44
N LEU A 153 5.15 -9.83 -18.18
CA LEU A 153 5.70 -10.06 -16.84
C LEU A 153 5.36 -8.91 -15.88
N LYS A 154 5.43 -7.66 -16.35
CA LYS A 154 5.00 -6.49 -15.55
C LYS A 154 3.52 -6.59 -15.16
N GLN A 155 2.67 -7.02 -16.08
CA GLN A 155 1.24 -7.23 -15.80
C GLN A 155 1.02 -8.39 -14.83
N SER A 156 1.76 -9.50 -14.97
CA SER A 156 1.69 -10.64 -14.07
C SER A 156 2.06 -10.28 -12.63
N ILE A 157 3.05 -9.40 -12.42
CA ILE A 157 3.41 -8.89 -11.09
C ILE A 157 2.22 -8.14 -10.47
N SER A 158 1.56 -7.27 -11.23
CA SER A 158 0.38 -6.53 -10.72
C SER A 158 -0.77 -7.45 -10.35
N VAL A 159 -1.04 -8.46 -11.18
CA VAL A 159 -2.06 -9.49 -10.89
C VAL A 159 -1.67 -10.29 -9.65
N GLY A 160 -0.41 -10.72 -9.55
CA GLY A 160 0.10 -11.46 -8.38
C GLY A 160 -0.04 -10.68 -7.08
N ILE A 161 0.28 -9.38 -7.07
CA ILE A 161 0.09 -8.50 -5.91
C ILE A 161 -1.40 -8.40 -5.55
N GLY A 162 -2.28 -8.24 -6.53
CA GLY A 162 -3.72 -8.18 -6.30
C GLY A 162 -4.27 -9.47 -5.68
N LEU A 163 -3.87 -10.62 -6.20
CA LEU A 163 -4.25 -11.94 -5.67
C LEU A 163 -3.70 -12.16 -4.26
N PHE A 164 -2.47 -11.73 -4.00
CA PHE A 164 -1.86 -11.81 -2.67
C PHE A 164 -2.64 -10.99 -1.64
N ILE A 165 -3.00 -9.73 -1.97
CA ILE A 165 -3.81 -8.88 -1.10
C ILE A 165 -5.19 -9.49 -0.85
N ALA A 166 -5.83 -10.03 -1.89
CA ALA A 166 -7.10 -10.73 -1.75
C ALA A 166 -6.98 -11.95 -0.83
N PHE A 167 -5.89 -12.73 -0.97
CA PHE A 167 -5.62 -13.88 -0.10
C PHE A 167 -5.45 -13.47 1.37
N ILE A 168 -4.71 -12.40 1.65
CA ILE A 168 -4.60 -11.85 3.01
C ILE A 168 -5.98 -11.47 3.55
N GLY A 169 -6.82 -10.81 2.75
CA GLY A 169 -8.18 -10.48 3.15
C GLY A 169 -9.02 -11.72 3.51
N PHE A 170 -8.85 -12.84 2.79
CA PHE A 170 -9.50 -14.10 3.14
C PHE A 170 -8.97 -14.72 4.44
N VAL A 171 -7.68 -14.56 4.72
CA VAL A 171 -7.06 -15.01 5.97
C VAL A 171 -7.59 -14.17 7.16
N ASP A 172 -7.61 -12.86 7.02
CA ASP A 172 -8.09 -11.95 8.07
C ASP A 172 -9.59 -12.12 8.32
N ALA A 173 -10.37 -12.38 7.29
CA ALA A 173 -11.80 -12.71 7.41
C ALA A 173 -12.06 -14.09 8.06
N GLY A 174 -11.00 -14.89 8.27
CA GLY A 174 -11.11 -16.24 8.80
C GLY A 174 -11.69 -17.27 7.82
N ILE A 175 -11.78 -16.93 6.53
CA ILE A 175 -12.21 -17.84 5.45
C ILE A 175 -11.11 -18.87 5.19
N VAL A 176 -9.86 -18.43 5.13
CA VAL A 176 -8.69 -19.30 4.99
C VAL A 176 -7.95 -19.32 6.33
N ARG A 177 -7.71 -20.51 6.86
CA ARG A 177 -6.98 -20.70 8.12
C ARG A 177 -5.89 -21.74 7.96
N ARG A 178 -4.82 -21.61 8.75
CA ARG A 178 -3.78 -22.64 8.86
C ARG A 178 -4.30 -23.80 9.69
N ILE A 179 -3.97 -25.01 9.29
CA ILE A 179 -4.26 -26.22 10.07
C ILE A 179 -3.23 -26.26 11.20
N PRO A 180 -3.65 -26.40 12.49
CA PRO A 180 -2.74 -26.40 13.63
C PRO A 180 -1.69 -27.54 13.58
N ASP A 181 -2.04 -28.71 13.04
CA ASP A 181 -1.16 -29.88 12.88
C ASP A 181 -0.92 -30.18 11.42
N ALA A 182 -0.19 -29.31 10.73
CA ALA A 182 0.11 -29.47 9.30
C ALA A 182 1.15 -30.57 8.98
N ALA A 183 1.72 -31.25 9.97
CA ALA A 183 2.80 -32.22 9.82
C ALA A 183 2.41 -33.53 9.12
N GLY A 184 1.34 -33.62 8.45
CA GLY A 184 0.91 -34.80 7.67
C GLY A 184 -0.09 -34.47 6.58
N THR A 185 -0.37 -33.19 6.35
CA THR A 185 -1.36 -32.78 5.34
C THR A 185 -0.68 -32.26 4.09
N THR A 186 -1.18 -32.67 2.93
CA THR A 186 -0.74 -32.18 1.61
C THR A 186 -1.14 -30.73 1.37
N VAL A 187 -2.18 -30.24 2.08
CA VAL A 187 -2.68 -28.87 1.97
C VAL A 187 -2.56 -28.18 3.34
N PRO A 188 -1.66 -27.19 3.50
CA PRO A 188 -1.39 -26.55 4.80
C PRO A 188 -2.46 -25.55 5.25
N VAL A 189 -3.56 -25.41 4.51
CA VAL A 189 -4.65 -24.47 4.79
C VAL A 189 -6.01 -25.14 4.71
N GLN A 190 -6.96 -24.66 5.49
CA GLN A 190 -8.34 -25.13 5.50
C GLN A 190 -9.34 -23.98 5.34
N LEU A 191 -10.55 -24.31 4.92
CA LEU A 191 -11.65 -23.36 4.84
C LEU A 191 -12.30 -23.19 6.22
N GLY A 192 -12.19 -21.98 6.78
CA GLY A 192 -12.77 -21.67 8.08
C GLY A 192 -12.25 -22.52 9.24
N VAL A 193 -13.12 -22.85 10.19
CA VAL A 193 -12.84 -23.72 11.34
C VAL A 193 -13.52 -25.06 11.10
N GLY A 194 -12.73 -26.14 10.96
CA GLY A 194 -13.28 -27.49 10.70
C GLY A 194 -14.13 -27.57 9.44
N ASN A 195 -13.67 -26.97 8.35
CA ASN A 195 -14.37 -26.83 7.07
C ASN A 195 -15.72 -26.10 7.13
N ARG A 196 -15.92 -25.26 8.13
CA ARG A 196 -17.12 -24.44 8.28
C ARG A 196 -16.76 -22.96 8.32
N LEU A 197 -17.45 -22.15 7.51
CA LEU A 197 -17.38 -20.70 7.55
C LEU A 197 -18.27 -20.20 8.69
N ILE A 198 -17.71 -20.05 9.87
CA ILE A 198 -18.41 -19.65 11.08
C ILE A 198 -17.70 -18.45 11.70
N GLY A 199 -18.47 -17.46 12.10
CA GLY A 199 -17.99 -16.32 12.86
C GLY A 199 -18.38 -14.97 12.28
N TRP A 200 -18.46 -14.00 13.15
CA TRP A 200 -18.79 -12.62 12.83
C TRP A 200 -17.86 -12.00 11.77
N PRO A 201 -16.52 -12.22 11.83
CA PRO A 201 -15.61 -11.66 10.82
C PRO A 201 -15.96 -12.07 9.38
N THR A 202 -16.38 -13.32 9.17
CA THR A 202 -16.78 -13.81 7.84
C THR A 202 -18.03 -13.09 7.34
N VAL A 203 -19.03 -12.86 8.21
CA VAL A 203 -20.25 -12.13 7.86
C VAL A 203 -19.93 -10.68 7.48
N VAL A 204 -19.13 -10.00 8.32
CA VAL A 204 -18.67 -8.62 8.07
C VAL A 204 -17.91 -8.52 6.73
N PHE A 205 -17.02 -9.48 6.47
CA PHE A 205 -16.26 -9.51 5.23
C PHE A 205 -17.18 -9.68 4.01
N VAL A 206 -18.09 -10.65 4.03
CA VAL A 206 -19.01 -10.89 2.91
C VAL A 206 -19.92 -9.69 2.67
N PHE A 207 -20.47 -9.11 3.74
CA PHE A 207 -21.28 -7.90 3.66
C PHE A 207 -20.48 -6.75 3.03
N GLY A 208 -19.28 -6.45 3.56
CA GLY A 208 -18.42 -5.37 3.08
C GLY A 208 -18.00 -5.55 1.62
N LEU A 209 -17.67 -6.79 1.23
CA LEU A 209 -17.30 -7.12 -0.15
C LEU A 209 -18.48 -6.88 -1.11
N LEU A 210 -19.65 -7.42 -0.79
CA LEU A 210 -20.86 -7.26 -1.62
C LEU A 210 -21.29 -5.80 -1.72
N LEU A 211 -21.24 -5.07 -0.60
CA LEU A 211 -21.53 -3.64 -0.56
C LEU A 211 -20.56 -2.87 -1.47
N THR A 212 -19.27 -3.11 -1.34
CA THR A 212 -18.24 -2.43 -2.15
C THR A 212 -18.43 -2.73 -3.63
N ILE A 213 -18.69 -3.98 -3.99
CA ILE A 213 -18.96 -4.38 -5.39
C ILE A 213 -20.22 -3.65 -5.90
N ALA A 214 -21.30 -3.62 -5.13
CA ALA A 214 -22.55 -2.93 -5.50
C ALA A 214 -22.32 -1.43 -5.72
N LEU A 215 -21.53 -0.77 -4.86
CA LEU A 215 -21.19 0.64 -5.00
C LEU A 215 -20.34 0.91 -6.25
N ILE A 216 -19.38 0.03 -6.56
CA ILE A 216 -18.55 0.14 -7.77
C ILE A 216 -19.43 -0.04 -9.03
N VAL A 217 -20.26 -1.06 -9.07
CA VAL A 217 -21.16 -1.32 -10.22
C VAL A 217 -22.13 -0.14 -10.43
N ARG A 218 -22.61 0.46 -9.36
CA ARG A 218 -23.43 1.68 -9.43
C ARG A 218 -22.65 2.96 -9.74
N ARG A 219 -21.33 2.86 -9.97
CA ARG A 219 -20.43 3.98 -10.27
C ARG A 219 -20.48 5.11 -9.23
N VAL A 220 -20.71 4.77 -7.97
CA VAL A 220 -20.70 5.72 -6.87
C VAL A 220 -19.30 6.29 -6.69
N ARG A 221 -19.20 7.62 -6.59
CA ARG A 221 -17.90 8.27 -6.31
C ARG A 221 -17.41 7.83 -4.92
N ALA A 222 -16.13 7.50 -4.82
CA ALA A 222 -15.50 6.99 -3.59
C ALA A 222 -16.11 5.65 -3.07
N ALA A 223 -16.59 4.76 -3.96
CA ALA A 223 -17.21 3.49 -3.62
C ALA A 223 -16.38 2.64 -2.63
N ILE A 224 -15.08 2.55 -2.84
CA ILE A 224 -14.17 1.79 -1.97
C ILE A 224 -14.13 2.40 -0.56
N LEU A 225 -13.96 3.72 -0.47
CA LEU A 225 -13.93 4.43 0.82
C LEU A 225 -15.23 4.25 1.59
N LEU A 226 -16.36 4.45 0.91
CA LEU A 226 -17.68 4.24 1.51
C LEU A 226 -17.89 2.79 1.94
N GLY A 227 -17.45 1.83 1.14
CA GLY A 227 -17.47 0.41 1.48
C GLY A 227 -16.70 0.13 2.76
N ILE A 228 -15.46 0.64 2.90
CA ILE A 228 -14.63 0.47 4.09
C ILE A 228 -15.30 1.10 5.32
N VAL A 229 -15.74 2.37 5.23
CA VAL A 229 -16.35 3.09 6.35
C VAL A 229 -17.62 2.41 6.83
N VAL A 230 -18.54 2.07 5.91
CA VAL A 230 -19.80 1.39 6.28
C VAL A 230 -19.53 0.01 6.88
N THR A 231 -18.58 -0.74 6.31
CA THR A 231 -18.21 -2.06 6.85
C THR A 231 -17.58 -1.93 8.24
N ALA A 232 -16.73 -0.93 8.46
CA ALA A 232 -16.12 -0.69 9.77
C ALA A 232 -17.16 -0.27 10.85
N ILE A 233 -18.21 0.44 10.47
CA ILE A 233 -19.33 0.78 11.38
C ILE A 233 -20.19 -0.46 11.68
N PHE A 234 -20.31 -1.37 10.72
CA PHE A 234 -21.07 -2.61 10.87
C PHE A 234 -20.32 -3.67 11.68
N ALA A 235 -18.98 -3.64 11.70
CA ALA A 235 -18.11 -4.60 12.40
C ALA A 235 -18.14 -4.45 13.92
#